data_197e54940b1ca1b9a10362161de90aa9
#
_entry.id   197e54940b1ca1b9a10362161de90aa9
#
_cell.length_a   1.000
_cell.length_b   1.000
_cell.length_c   1.000
_cell.angle_alpha   90.00
_cell.angle_beta   90.00
_cell.angle_gamma   90.00
#
_symmetry.space_group_name_H-M   'P 1'
#
loop_
_entity.id
_entity.type
_entity.pdbx_description
1 polymer ?
#
loop_
_entity_poly.entity_id
_entity_poly.type
_entity_poly.pdbx_seq_one_letter_code
_entity_poly.pdbx_strand_id
1 'polypeptide(L)'
;VPASILSGYNPMDVVKGTFRRKTKLVYFRGLNIFQSCLTIALLTCSFYFSMQIYRILNAPLGYEYGSIIDYPVMAGNEQMRQFRGEALKLPFVKRVSFACGTPNDGGNNNTNYFNSADTLKCMSFQTFIADSSFLQMFDIKITEDRGLGNTDDSYFVSENAMKDLLSIGQGPDYYVNRYGDKYNILGQFKDFKIRSLMGEVHPLQMRILPVEKVSPWNVLVETTSANEEYKRQLDDLFYEIIGGIPFDSKWYHDEVLNTYDNITRLNKTIVIFTFAALIISLLGLTAMSLYFVSQRKRDISIRKVFGSNSWMEQCNLMKFSMKSLLISLVIAVPLIYFGIRQIDKFVEYDPYFQWWIPVTAFALVVVFSLGSVWLISLKTTSDNPVNNLKSE
;
A
#
# COMPACT_ATOMS: atom_id res chain seq x y z
N VAL A 1 5.99 -32.94 -23.30
CA VAL A 1 6.62 -33.49 -22.07
C VAL A 1 6.15 -34.93 -21.77
N PRO A 2 4.84 -35.32 -21.73
CA PRO A 2 4.47 -36.72 -21.48
C PRO A 2 4.96 -37.71 -22.51
N ALA A 3 4.95 -37.35 -23.81
CA ALA A 3 5.39 -38.20 -24.89
C ALA A 3 6.91 -38.48 -24.90
N SER A 4 7.73 -37.47 -24.59
CA SER A 4 9.19 -37.64 -24.52
C SER A 4 9.63 -38.47 -23.30
N ILE A 5 8.84 -38.49 -22.23
CA ILE A 5 9.08 -39.36 -21.08
C ILE A 5 8.74 -40.82 -21.40
N LEU A 6 7.65 -41.05 -22.17
CA LEU A 6 7.24 -42.39 -22.56
C LEU A 6 8.18 -43.04 -23.56
N SER A 7 8.82 -42.28 -24.45
CA SER A 7 9.76 -42.81 -25.48
C SER A 7 11.12 -43.22 -24.91
N GLY A 8 11.45 -42.80 -23.68
CA GLY A 8 12.73 -43.14 -23.04
C GLY A 8 12.72 -44.43 -22.19
N TYR A 9 11.61 -45.17 -22.16
CA TYR A 9 11.50 -46.37 -21.31
C TYR A 9 11.88 -47.67 -22.01
N ASN A 10 12.59 -48.53 -21.28
CA ASN A 10 12.89 -49.88 -21.74
C ASN A 10 11.62 -50.74 -21.59
N PRO A 11 11.12 -51.38 -22.71
CA PRO A 11 9.87 -52.15 -22.68
C PRO A 11 9.83 -53.26 -21.63
N MET A 12 10.96 -53.85 -21.28
CA MET A 12 11.06 -54.94 -20.29
C MET A 12 10.76 -54.48 -18.84
N ASP A 13 11.09 -53.23 -18.48
CA ASP A 13 10.81 -52.71 -17.13
C ASP A 13 9.33 -52.38 -16.97
N VAL A 14 8.65 -52.07 -18.07
CA VAL A 14 7.19 -51.81 -18.09
C VAL A 14 6.42 -53.14 -17.87
N VAL A 15 6.86 -54.22 -18.49
CA VAL A 15 6.22 -55.54 -18.35
C VAL A 15 6.41 -56.14 -16.96
N LYS A 16 7.58 -55.90 -16.31
CA LYS A 16 7.86 -56.37 -14.94
C LYS A 16 7.19 -55.55 -13.82
N GLY A 17 6.48 -54.49 -14.13
CA GLY A 17 5.74 -53.68 -13.14
C GLY A 17 6.56 -52.98 -12.08
N THR A 18 7.87 -53.15 -12.04
CA THR A 18 8.75 -52.65 -10.97
C THR A 18 9.07 -51.18 -11.09
N PHE A 19 8.98 -50.61 -12.29
CA PHE A 19 9.37 -49.22 -12.56
C PHE A 19 8.28 -48.20 -12.21
N ARG A 20 7.04 -48.58 -12.22
CA ARG A 20 5.88 -47.70 -12.16
C ARG A 20 5.69 -46.96 -10.81
N ARG A 21 6.30 -47.47 -9.75
CA ARG A 21 5.99 -47.04 -8.36
C ARG A 21 6.89 -45.92 -7.82
N LYS A 22 8.17 -45.93 -8.12
CA LYS A 22 9.13 -44.97 -7.53
C LYS A 22 9.17 -43.64 -8.26
N THR A 23 9.18 -43.63 -9.58
CA THR A 23 9.25 -42.41 -10.41
C THR A 23 8.04 -41.51 -10.25
N LYS A 24 6.82 -42.03 -10.19
CA LYS A 24 5.60 -41.24 -10.01
C LYS A 24 5.57 -40.50 -8.70
N LEU A 25 6.00 -41.07 -7.58
CA LEU A 25 6.03 -40.43 -6.28
C LEU A 25 6.98 -39.23 -6.21
N VAL A 26 8.13 -39.29 -6.89
CA VAL A 26 9.10 -38.17 -6.92
C VAL A 26 8.55 -36.98 -7.66
N TYR A 27 7.91 -37.16 -8.81
CA TYR A 27 7.28 -36.08 -9.58
C TYR A 27 6.16 -35.40 -8.79
N PHE A 28 5.28 -36.19 -8.17
CA PHE A 28 4.19 -35.65 -7.36
C PHE A 28 4.69 -34.90 -6.13
N ARG A 29 5.75 -35.40 -5.51
CA ARG A 29 6.39 -34.68 -4.40
C ARG A 29 6.98 -33.35 -4.83
N GLY A 30 7.67 -33.34 -5.98
CA GLY A 30 8.22 -32.11 -6.57
C GLY A 30 7.12 -31.08 -6.88
N LEU A 31 6.02 -31.53 -7.50
CA LEU A 31 4.90 -30.66 -7.82
C LEU A 31 4.19 -30.10 -6.56
N ASN A 32 4.03 -30.94 -5.52
CA ASN A 32 3.47 -30.47 -4.24
C ASN A 32 4.39 -29.43 -3.57
N ILE A 33 5.71 -29.65 -3.58
CA ILE A 33 6.70 -28.70 -3.05
C ILE A 33 6.62 -27.39 -3.84
N PHE A 34 6.60 -27.46 -5.17
CA PHE A 34 6.50 -26.28 -6.04
C PHE A 34 5.22 -25.49 -5.77
N GLN A 35 4.07 -26.16 -5.74
CA GLN A 35 2.77 -25.54 -5.49
C GLN A 35 2.71 -24.89 -4.09
N SER A 36 3.16 -25.59 -3.06
CA SER A 36 3.19 -25.05 -1.69
C SER A 36 4.14 -23.85 -1.58
N CYS A 37 5.31 -23.91 -2.23
CA CYS A 37 6.27 -22.82 -2.30
C CYS A 37 5.65 -21.55 -2.92
N LEU A 38 5.00 -21.72 -4.08
CA LEU A 38 4.34 -20.62 -4.79
C LEU A 38 3.22 -20.01 -3.94
N THR A 39 2.41 -20.86 -3.30
CA THR A 39 1.31 -20.40 -2.43
C THR A 39 1.82 -19.61 -1.22
N ILE A 40 2.87 -20.10 -0.55
CA ILE A 40 3.48 -19.40 0.60
C ILE A 40 4.02 -18.04 0.14
N ALA A 41 4.72 -17.99 -0.99
CA ALA A 41 5.28 -16.74 -1.52
C ALA A 41 4.20 -15.74 -1.90
N LEU A 42 3.16 -16.15 -2.63
CA LEU A 42 2.05 -15.28 -3.04
C LEU A 42 1.27 -14.74 -1.85
N LEU A 43 0.93 -15.59 -0.87
CA LEU A 43 0.22 -15.14 0.33
C LEU A 43 1.06 -14.15 1.13
N THR A 44 2.35 -14.42 1.30
CA THR A 44 3.25 -13.52 2.03
C THR A 44 3.36 -12.17 1.35
N CYS A 45 3.60 -12.14 0.04
CA CYS A 45 3.69 -10.88 -0.74
C CYS A 45 2.38 -10.11 -0.73
N SER A 46 1.23 -10.80 -0.85
CA SER A 46 -0.09 -10.17 -0.80
C SER A 46 -0.39 -9.56 0.57
N PHE A 47 -0.12 -10.29 1.65
CA PHE A 47 -0.30 -9.77 3.02
C PHE A 47 0.63 -8.58 3.29
N TYR A 48 1.88 -8.67 2.86
CA TYR A 48 2.85 -7.58 2.98
C TYR A 48 2.38 -6.33 2.24
N PHE A 49 1.98 -6.48 0.98
CA PHE A 49 1.47 -5.36 0.18
C PHE A 49 0.23 -4.73 0.81
N SER A 50 -0.76 -5.54 1.21
CA SER A 50 -1.96 -5.05 1.89
C SER A 50 -1.64 -4.33 3.19
N MET A 51 -0.66 -4.80 3.95
CA MET A 51 -0.23 -4.15 5.19
C MET A 51 0.47 -2.82 4.93
N GLN A 52 1.30 -2.72 3.88
CA GLN A 52 1.91 -1.46 3.48
C GLN A 52 0.86 -0.42 3.07
N ILE A 53 -0.13 -0.83 2.27
CA ILE A 53 -1.23 0.07 1.89
C ILE A 53 -2.05 0.51 3.11
N TYR A 54 -2.34 -0.41 4.03
CA TYR A 54 -3.02 -0.05 5.28
C TYR A 54 -2.23 0.98 6.09
N ARG A 55 -0.91 0.84 6.19
CA ARG A 55 -0.04 1.80 6.87
C ARG A 55 -0.04 3.17 6.20
N ILE A 56 0.00 3.21 4.86
CA ILE A 56 -0.06 4.46 4.09
C ILE A 56 -1.38 5.17 4.36
N LEU A 57 -2.51 4.47 4.25
CA LEU A 57 -3.84 5.06 4.44
C LEU A 57 -4.09 5.56 5.87
N ASN A 58 -3.38 5.01 6.86
CA ASN A 58 -3.52 5.39 8.28
C ASN A 58 -2.32 6.19 8.81
N ALA A 59 -1.36 6.54 7.98
CA ALA A 59 -0.22 7.32 8.41
C ALA A 59 -0.61 8.79 8.59
N PRO A 60 -0.09 9.47 9.63
CA PRO A 60 -0.37 10.89 9.83
C PRO A 60 0.21 11.71 8.66
N LEU A 61 -0.63 12.49 8.02
CA LEU A 61 -0.25 13.39 6.94
C LEU A 61 0.52 14.62 7.45
N GLY A 62 0.42 14.92 8.75
CA GLY A 62 1.01 16.11 9.36
C GLY A 62 0.12 17.35 9.26
N TYR A 63 -1.12 17.18 8.77
CA TYR A 63 -2.14 18.23 8.74
C TYR A 63 -3.54 17.62 8.94
N GLU A 64 -4.49 18.46 9.34
CA GLU A 64 -5.91 18.10 9.50
C GLU A 64 -6.68 18.44 8.21
N TYR A 65 -7.75 17.68 7.89
CA TYR A 65 -8.50 17.91 6.66
C TYR A 65 -9.99 17.51 6.72
N GLY A 66 -10.56 17.38 7.92
CA GLY A 66 -11.87 16.72 8.13
C GLY A 66 -13.07 17.36 7.45
N SER A 67 -13.37 18.64 7.75
CA SER A 67 -14.62 19.31 7.33
C SER A 67 -14.35 20.50 6.42
N ILE A 68 -13.41 20.35 5.48
CA ILE A 68 -13.02 21.40 4.53
C ILE A 68 -13.66 21.11 3.19
N ILE A 69 -14.23 22.13 2.55
CA ILE A 69 -14.70 22.08 1.17
C ILE A 69 -13.74 22.92 0.32
N ASP A 70 -13.29 22.35 -0.79
CA ASP A 70 -12.46 23.04 -1.79
C ASP A 70 -13.32 23.55 -2.94
N TYR A 71 -13.23 24.84 -3.20
CA TYR A 71 -13.89 25.52 -4.31
C TYR A 71 -12.84 25.98 -5.33
N PRO A 72 -13.00 25.62 -6.62
CA PRO A 72 -12.15 26.12 -7.67
C PRO A 72 -12.38 27.62 -7.88
N VAL A 73 -11.33 28.37 -8.21
CA VAL A 73 -11.47 29.78 -8.55
C VAL A 73 -12.00 29.92 -9.99
N MET A 74 -13.29 30.30 -10.08
CA MET A 74 -14.00 30.42 -11.36
C MET A 74 -14.29 31.87 -11.77
N ALA A 75 -13.93 32.84 -10.90
CA ALA A 75 -14.26 34.25 -11.10
C ALA A 75 -13.14 35.14 -10.56
N GLY A 76 -13.28 36.46 -10.74
CA GLY A 76 -12.29 37.43 -10.28
C GLY A 76 -12.15 37.48 -8.75
N ASN A 77 -11.00 37.99 -8.29
CA ASN A 77 -10.69 38.05 -6.84
C ASN A 77 -11.75 38.80 -6.02
N GLU A 78 -12.45 39.76 -6.59
CA GLU A 78 -13.51 40.51 -5.89
C GLU A 78 -14.72 39.63 -5.57
N GLN A 79 -15.17 38.81 -6.54
CA GLN A 79 -16.27 37.86 -6.34
C GLN A 79 -15.87 36.77 -5.31
N MET A 80 -14.62 36.33 -5.33
CA MET A 80 -14.12 35.38 -4.32
C MET A 80 -14.11 36.00 -2.91
N ARG A 81 -13.75 37.29 -2.79
CA ARG A 81 -13.85 38.02 -1.51
C ARG A 81 -15.28 38.22 -1.06
N GLN A 82 -16.19 38.49 -2.00
CA GLN A 82 -17.63 38.56 -1.70
C GLN A 82 -18.14 37.22 -1.18
N PHE A 83 -17.79 36.11 -1.86
CA PHE A 83 -18.14 34.78 -1.39
C PHE A 83 -17.61 34.51 0.03
N ARG A 84 -16.33 34.82 0.28
CA ARG A 84 -15.75 34.70 1.63
C ARG A 84 -16.54 35.48 2.67
N GLY A 85 -16.91 36.71 2.37
CA GLY A 85 -17.67 37.58 3.28
C GLY A 85 -19.07 37.06 3.59
N GLU A 86 -19.79 36.54 2.61
CA GLU A 86 -21.12 35.96 2.80
C GLU A 86 -21.06 34.57 3.45
N ALA A 87 -20.11 33.73 3.07
CA ALA A 87 -19.92 32.41 3.68
C ALA A 87 -19.62 32.50 5.18
N LEU A 88 -18.80 33.47 5.61
CA LEU A 88 -18.48 33.68 7.03
C LEU A 88 -19.68 34.13 7.89
N LYS A 89 -20.79 34.57 7.29
CA LYS A 89 -22.04 34.90 8.00
C LYS A 89 -22.84 33.65 8.35
N LEU A 90 -22.57 32.51 7.70
CA LEU A 90 -23.27 31.27 7.97
C LEU A 90 -22.81 30.64 9.29
N PRO A 91 -23.72 30.21 10.16
CA PRO A 91 -23.38 29.79 11.54
C PRO A 91 -22.58 28.49 11.60
N PHE A 92 -22.56 27.71 10.52
CA PHE A 92 -21.83 26.46 10.43
C PHE A 92 -20.46 26.60 9.76
N VAL A 93 -20.10 27.80 9.25
CA VAL A 93 -18.78 28.09 8.68
C VAL A 93 -17.84 28.59 9.77
N LYS A 94 -16.73 27.91 9.96
CA LYS A 94 -15.71 28.29 10.94
C LYS A 94 -14.69 29.27 10.34
N ARG A 95 -14.18 28.95 9.17
CA ARG A 95 -13.13 29.72 8.47
C ARG A 95 -13.30 29.62 6.97
N VAL A 96 -12.82 30.65 6.30
CA VAL A 96 -12.63 30.64 4.84
C VAL A 96 -11.22 31.12 4.55
N SER A 97 -10.46 30.35 3.75
CA SER A 97 -9.09 30.65 3.40
C SER A 97 -8.88 30.71 1.90
N PHE A 98 -8.00 31.61 1.49
CA PHE A 98 -7.52 31.72 0.12
C PHE A 98 -6.13 31.08 0.04
N ALA A 99 -5.94 30.19 -0.92
CA ALA A 99 -4.69 29.50 -1.10
C ALA A 99 -4.28 29.37 -2.58
N CYS A 100 -2.99 29.45 -2.85
CA CYS A 100 -2.38 28.97 -4.09
C CYS A 100 -1.73 27.62 -3.78
N GLY A 101 -2.50 26.58 -3.98
CA GLY A 101 -2.13 25.20 -3.65
C GLY A 101 -2.60 24.72 -2.28
N THR A 102 -2.85 23.45 -2.22
CA THR A 102 -3.23 22.71 -1.02
C THR A 102 -2.24 21.59 -0.74
N PRO A 103 -2.18 21.03 0.47
CA PRO A 103 -1.31 19.87 0.73
C PRO A 103 -1.55 18.70 -0.23
N ASN A 104 -2.78 18.52 -0.72
CA ASN A 104 -3.12 17.42 -1.64
C ASN A 104 -2.69 17.68 -3.08
N ASP A 105 -2.72 18.91 -3.60
CA ASP A 105 -2.24 19.25 -4.93
C ASP A 105 -0.74 19.54 -4.99
N GLY A 106 -0.12 19.89 -3.85
CA GLY A 106 1.31 20.10 -3.67
C GLY A 106 1.79 21.52 -3.98
N GLY A 107 0.88 22.47 -4.22
CA GLY A 107 1.23 23.86 -4.49
C GLY A 107 2.04 24.07 -5.77
N ASN A 108 2.80 25.15 -5.81
CA ASN A 108 3.64 25.51 -6.96
C ASN A 108 5.07 24.98 -6.79
N ASN A 109 5.60 24.34 -7.83
CA ASN A 109 6.98 23.84 -7.83
C ASN A 109 7.95 24.94 -8.27
N ASN A 110 8.82 25.39 -7.36
CA ASN A 110 9.86 26.37 -7.60
C ASN A 110 11.26 25.77 -7.41
N THR A 111 11.98 25.61 -8.50
CA THR A 111 13.38 25.13 -8.45
C THR A 111 14.35 26.30 -8.36
N ASN A 112 15.07 26.38 -7.25
CA ASN A 112 16.16 27.33 -7.04
C ASN A 112 17.50 26.67 -7.29
N TYR A 113 18.30 27.27 -8.16
CA TYR A 113 19.69 26.88 -8.42
C TYR A 113 20.62 27.79 -7.60
N PHE A 114 21.52 27.21 -6.81
CA PHE A 114 22.35 27.93 -5.86
C PHE A 114 23.79 28.20 -6.40
N ASN A 115 24.18 27.58 -7.50
CA ASN A 115 25.47 27.79 -8.13
C ASN A 115 25.31 27.90 -9.64
N SER A 116 25.86 28.92 -10.24
CA SER A 116 25.83 29.14 -11.70
C SER A 116 26.65 28.11 -12.48
N ALA A 117 27.71 27.56 -11.87
CA ALA A 117 28.60 26.58 -12.49
C ALA A 117 28.24 25.14 -12.23
N ASP A 118 27.48 24.87 -11.16
CA ASP A 118 27.05 23.52 -10.73
C ASP A 118 25.52 23.43 -10.65
N THR A 119 24.91 22.95 -11.72
CA THR A 119 23.48 22.78 -11.82
C THR A 119 22.93 21.67 -10.91
N LEU A 120 23.81 20.85 -10.32
CA LEU A 120 23.41 19.83 -9.34
C LEU A 120 23.09 20.43 -7.96
N LYS A 121 23.60 21.64 -7.69
CA LYS A 121 23.22 22.38 -6.47
C LYS A 121 21.91 23.14 -6.68
N CYS A 122 20.83 22.43 -6.71
CA CYS A 122 19.48 22.98 -6.80
C CYS A 122 18.55 22.36 -5.74
N MET A 123 17.50 23.06 -5.40
CA MET A 123 16.42 22.59 -4.55
C MET A 123 15.09 22.98 -5.15
N SER A 124 14.21 22.00 -5.32
CA SER A 124 12.84 22.22 -5.81
C SER A 124 11.90 22.33 -4.64
N PHE A 125 11.52 23.54 -4.30
CA PHE A 125 10.51 23.78 -3.26
C PHE A 125 9.11 23.59 -3.80
N GLN A 126 8.25 22.96 -3.00
CA GLN A 126 6.81 23.07 -3.15
C GLN A 126 6.37 24.31 -2.36
N THR A 127 5.87 25.29 -3.09
CA THR A 127 5.57 26.64 -2.56
C THR A 127 4.07 26.82 -2.41
N PHE A 128 3.67 27.15 -1.20
CA PHE A 128 2.30 27.52 -0.87
C PHE A 128 2.22 29.01 -0.60
N ILE A 129 1.17 29.66 -1.12
CA ILE A 129 0.85 31.05 -0.77
C ILE A 129 -0.57 31.05 -0.22
N ALA A 130 -0.74 31.48 1.02
CA ALA A 130 -2.05 31.40 1.67
C ALA A 130 -2.24 32.55 2.67
N ASP A 131 -3.45 32.70 3.15
CA ASP A 131 -3.73 33.56 4.29
C ASP A 131 -3.49 32.85 5.64
N SER A 132 -3.56 33.61 6.74
CA SER A 132 -3.34 33.05 8.08
C SER A 132 -4.37 32.00 8.50
N SER A 133 -5.57 32.00 7.90
CA SER A 133 -6.64 31.03 8.18
C SER A 133 -6.23 29.63 7.69
N PHE A 134 -5.39 29.53 6.67
CA PHE A 134 -4.87 28.26 6.12
C PHE A 134 -4.13 27.44 7.17
N LEU A 135 -3.22 28.08 7.93
CA LEU A 135 -2.45 27.39 8.97
C LEU A 135 -3.36 26.81 10.05
N GLN A 136 -4.38 27.57 10.46
CA GLN A 136 -5.33 27.15 11.48
C GLN A 136 -6.29 26.06 10.96
N MET A 137 -6.66 26.12 9.67
CA MET A 137 -7.57 25.18 9.03
C MET A 137 -6.95 23.79 8.89
N PHE A 138 -5.67 23.74 8.55
CA PHE A 138 -4.90 22.50 8.39
C PHE A 138 -4.09 22.10 9.63
N ASP A 139 -4.22 22.83 10.77
CA ASP A 139 -3.40 22.66 11.99
C ASP A 139 -1.88 22.59 11.71
N ILE A 140 -1.41 23.40 10.75
CA ILE A 140 0.02 23.47 10.43
C ILE A 140 0.71 24.31 11.51
N LYS A 141 1.65 23.67 12.23
CA LYS A 141 2.32 24.30 13.37
C LYS A 141 3.60 25.00 12.94
N ILE A 142 3.66 26.31 13.19
CA ILE A 142 4.92 27.07 13.11
C ILE A 142 5.75 26.69 14.33
N THR A 143 6.95 26.17 14.09
CA THR A 143 7.90 25.74 15.14
C THR A 143 8.88 26.85 15.52
N GLU A 144 9.18 27.74 14.61
CA GLU A 144 10.00 28.92 14.83
C GLU A 144 9.41 30.11 14.06
N ASP A 145 9.20 31.24 14.75
CA ASP A 145 8.82 32.51 14.14
C ASP A 145 9.81 33.58 14.62
N ARG A 146 10.50 34.21 13.69
CA ARG A 146 11.53 35.23 13.97
C ARG A 146 10.97 36.63 14.09
N GLY A 147 9.67 36.81 13.88
CA GLY A 147 9.00 38.09 13.94
C GLY A 147 9.47 39.09 12.88
N LEU A 148 10.07 38.63 11.80
CA LEU A 148 10.51 39.47 10.70
C LEU A 148 9.31 39.89 9.85
N GLY A 149 9.33 41.11 9.35
CA GLY A 149 8.28 41.62 8.48
C GLY A 149 8.13 40.77 7.20
N ASN A 150 6.89 40.44 6.85
CA ASN A 150 6.56 39.66 5.68
C ASN A 150 6.70 40.52 4.41
N THR A 151 7.70 40.23 3.59
CA THR A 151 7.96 40.88 2.30
C THR A 151 7.67 39.92 1.15
N ASP A 152 7.69 40.42 -0.09
CA ASP A 152 7.40 39.61 -1.27
C ASP A 152 8.40 38.47 -1.48
N ASP A 153 9.60 38.55 -0.91
CA ASP A 153 10.65 37.54 -0.99
C ASP A 153 10.92 36.89 0.39
N SER A 154 9.88 36.68 1.18
CA SER A 154 9.98 36.09 2.52
C SER A 154 9.12 34.86 2.65
N TYR A 155 9.70 33.78 3.21
CA TYR A 155 9.06 32.49 3.34
C TYR A 155 9.29 31.86 4.71
N PHE A 156 8.31 31.14 5.21
CA PHE A 156 8.53 30.08 6.18
C PHE A 156 8.99 28.83 5.42
N VAL A 157 9.92 28.07 5.94
CA VAL A 157 10.42 26.83 5.36
C VAL A 157 10.11 25.64 6.27
N SER A 158 9.94 24.46 5.72
CA SER A 158 9.76 23.27 6.56
C SER A 158 11.07 22.88 7.25
N GLU A 159 10.98 22.13 8.35
CA GLU A 159 12.15 21.69 9.12
C GLU A 159 13.14 20.87 8.26
N ASN A 160 12.64 20.02 7.35
CA ASN A 160 13.51 19.28 6.43
C ASN A 160 14.11 20.20 5.36
N ALA A 161 13.34 21.14 4.81
CA ALA A 161 13.86 22.12 3.87
C ALA A 161 14.99 22.97 4.49
N MET A 162 14.89 23.32 5.77
CA MET A 162 15.95 24.01 6.49
C MET A 162 17.22 23.18 6.59
N LYS A 163 17.10 21.88 6.94
CA LYS A 163 18.25 20.96 7.00
C LYS A 163 18.94 20.83 5.65
N ASP A 164 18.17 20.74 4.58
CA ASP A 164 18.67 20.62 3.23
C ASP A 164 19.37 21.92 2.79
N LEU A 165 18.80 23.09 3.08
CA LEU A 165 19.45 24.39 2.83
C LEU A 165 20.79 24.50 3.55
N LEU A 166 20.85 24.16 4.82
CA LEU A 166 22.08 24.18 5.60
C LEU A 166 23.13 23.21 5.03
N SER A 167 22.72 22.05 4.52
CA SER A 167 23.62 21.05 3.93
C SER A 167 24.35 21.56 2.68
N ILE A 168 23.71 22.47 1.93
CA ILE A 168 24.28 23.08 0.73
C ILE A 168 24.92 24.44 1.00
N GLY A 169 25.06 24.85 2.28
CA GLY A 169 25.70 26.09 2.70
C GLY A 169 24.84 27.34 2.57
N GLN A 170 23.49 27.18 2.55
CA GLN A 170 22.51 28.27 2.58
C GLN A 170 21.86 28.37 3.98
N GLY A 171 21.20 29.50 4.25
CA GLY A 171 20.53 29.71 5.53
C GLY A 171 21.47 30.05 6.71
N PRO A 172 20.96 30.17 7.97
CA PRO A 172 19.58 30.00 8.39
C PRO A 172 18.64 31.17 8.10
N ASP A 173 19.20 32.39 7.87
CA ASP A 173 18.41 33.63 7.81
C ASP A 173 17.82 33.90 6.41
N TYR A 174 18.51 33.45 5.41
CA TYR A 174 18.14 33.62 4.01
C TYR A 174 18.84 32.58 3.13
N TYR A 175 18.33 32.40 1.93
CA TYR A 175 19.03 31.72 0.85
C TYR A 175 19.11 32.63 -0.39
N VAL A 176 20.11 32.38 -1.23
CA VAL A 176 20.33 33.18 -2.42
C VAL A 176 20.39 32.24 -3.63
N ASN A 177 19.60 32.55 -4.66
CA ASN A 177 19.68 31.81 -5.90
C ASN A 177 20.89 32.21 -6.77
N ARG A 178 21.10 31.47 -7.85
CA ARG A 178 22.23 31.71 -8.77
C ARG A 178 22.22 33.10 -9.45
N TYR A 179 21.09 33.79 -9.44
CA TYR A 179 20.94 35.14 -10.04
C TYR A 179 21.19 36.25 -9.03
N GLY A 180 21.41 35.90 -7.79
CA GLY A 180 21.65 36.87 -6.71
C GLY A 180 20.39 37.31 -5.99
N ASP A 181 19.21 36.75 -6.32
CA ASP A 181 17.98 37.07 -5.63
C ASP A 181 18.02 36.47 -4.21
N LYS A 182 17.72 37.30 -3.23
CA LYS A 182 17.73 36.92 -1.83
C LYS A 182 16.33 36.66 -1.32
N TYR A 183 16.13 35.48 -0.74
CA TYR A 183 14.90 35.06 -0.13
C TYR A 183 15.07 34.93 1.37
N ASN A 184 14.36 35.74 2.14
CA ASN A 184 14.46 35.76 3.60
C ASN A 184 13.66 34.61 4.21
N ILE A 185 14.20 34.01 5.27
CA ILE A 185 13.54 32.94 6.03
C ILE A 185 12.92 33.54 7.28
N LEU A 186 11.59 33.56 7.33
CA LEU A 186 10.82 34.12 8.45
C LEU A 186 10.81 33.19 9.66
N GLY A 187 11.02 31.90 9.44
CA GLY A 187 10.98 30.89 10.47
C GLY A 187 10.76 29.50 9.87
N GLN A 188 10.36 28.57 10.74
CA GLN A 188 10.15 27.18 10.36
C GLN A 188 8.75 26.69 10.73
N PHE A 189 8.23 25.75 9.95
CA PHE A 189 7.02 25.01 10.27
C PHE A 189 7.28 23.52 10.22
N LYS A 190 6.45 22.75 10.92
CA LYS A 190 6.55 21.30 10.97
C LYS A 190 6.23 20.70 9.61
N ASP A 191 7.06 19.75 9.17
CA ASP A 191 6.83 19.07 7.90
C ASP A 191 5.47 18.39 7.84
N PHE A 192 4.85 18.46 6.68
CA PHE A 192 3.65 17.72 6.33
C PHE A 192 3.82 17.03 4.97
N LYS A 193 3.01 16.02 4.72
CA LYS A 193 3.06 15.27 3.46
C LYS A 193 2.20 15.95 2.40
N ILE A 194 2.72 16.01 1.19
CA ILE A 194 2.02 16.56 0.03
C ILE A 194 1.64 15.45 -0.95
N ARG A 195 0.52 15.62 -1.65
CA ARG A 195 -0.01 14.68 -2.64
C ARG A 195 -0.24 13.30 -2.05
N SER A 196 0.75 12.45 -2.13
CA SER A 196 0.70 11.07 -1.64
C SER A 196 1.82 10.83 -0.62
N LEU A 197 1.58 9.95 0.36
CA LEU A 197 2.62 9.44 1.26
C LEU A 197 3.65 8.57 0.52
N MET A 198 3.36 8.23 -0.73
CA MET A 198 4.26 7.51 -1.63
C MET A 198 5.06 8.53 -2.42
N GLY A 199 6.37 8.36 -2.42
CA GLY A 199 7.29 9.23 -3.13
C GLY A 199 8.22 10.04 -2.22
N GLU A 200 9.05 10.84 -2.85
CA GLU A 200 10.07 11.64 -2.17
C GLU A 200 9.47 12.72 -1.27
N VAL A 201 10.17 12.99 -0.17
CA VAL A 201 9.87 14.14 0.70
C VAL A 201 10.39 15.40 0.00
N HIS A 202 9.47 16.24 -0.47
CA HIS A 202 9.85 17.50 -1.09
C HIS A 202 10.10 18.59 -0.02
N PRO A 203 11.10 19.44 -0.21
CA PRO A 203 11.27 20.62 0.63
C PRO A 203 10.09 21.57 0.42
N LEU A 204 9.49 22.03 1.54
CA LEU A 204 8.32 22.88 1.52
C LEU A 204 8.70 24.29 1.90
N GLN A 205 8.07 25.28 1.24
CA GLN A 205 8.09 26.69 1.68
C GLN A 205 6.69 27.29 1.60
N MET A 206 6.40 28.22 2.48
CA MET A 206 5.11 28.84 2.59
C MET A 206 5.23 30.35 2.77
N ARG A 207 4.38 31.08 2.07
CA ARG A 207 4.24 32.52 2.22
C ARG A 207 2.86 32.85 2.72
N ILE A 208 2.79 33.49 3.88
CA ILE A 208 1.53 33.88 4.51
C ILE A 208 1.29 35.35 4.22
N LEU A 209 0.20 35.64 3.54
CA LEU A 209 -0.17 37.01 3.13
C LEU A 209 -1.51 37.42 3.75
N PRO A 210 -1.75 38.73 3.90
CA PRO A 210 -3.12 39.23 4.11
C PRO A 210 -4.03 38.75 2.97
N VAL A 211 -5.27 38.41 3.32
CA VAL A 211 -6.25 37.82 2.37
C VAL A 211 -6.46 38.67 1.12
N GLU A 212 -6.31 39.99 1.25
CA GLU A 212 -6.45 40.95 0.13
C GLU A 212 -5.35 40.83 -0.91
N LYS A 213 -4.18 40.30 -0.50
CA LYS A 213 -3.01 40.12 -1.37
C LYS A 213 -2.90 38.73 -1.97
N VAL A 214 -3.69 37.78 -1.52
CA VAL A 214 -3.71 36.41 -2.09
C VAL A 214 -4.57 36.42 -3.36
N SER A 215 -3.97 36.00 -4.48
CA SER A 215 -4.72 35.63 -5.69
C SER A 215 -4.91 34.11 -5.68
N PRO A 216 -6.04 33.62 -5.19
CA PRO A 216 -6.18 32.21 -4.89
C PRO A 216 -6.32 31.35 -6.15
N TRP A 217 -5.87 30.11 -6.05
CA TRP A 217 -6.25 29.01 -6.95
C TRP A 217 -7.42 28.22 -6.35
N ASN A 218 -7.48 28.19 -5.02
CA ASN A 218 -8.50 27.50 -4.25
C ASN A 218 -9.09 28.42 -3.19
N VAL A 219 -10.40 28.32 -3.00
CA VAL A 219 -11.12 28.91 -1.87
C VAL A 219 -11.55 27.76 -0.96
N LEU A 220 -10.95 27.70 0.22
CA LEU A 220 -11.18 26.63 1.18
C LEU A 220 -12.17 27.09 2.24
N VAL A 221 -13.20 26.30 2.51
CA VAL A 221 -14.24 26.59 3.51
C VAL A 221 -14.25 25.50 4.58
N GLU A 222 -13.89 25.84 5.80
CA GLU A 222 -14.01 24.93 6.94
C GLU A 222 -15.39 25.07 7.59
N THR A 223 -16.10 23.96 7.70
CA THR A 223 -17.40 23.86 8.36
C THR A 223 -17.30 23.21 9.73
N THR A 224 -18.36 23.29 10.54
CA THR A 224 -18.42 22.67 11.87
C THR A 224 -18.44 21.14 11.80
N SER A 225 -18.98 20.58 10.72
CA SER A 225 -19.01 19.14 10.44
C SER A 225 -19.15 18.90 8.95
N ALA A 226 -18.71 17.72 8.47
CA ALA A 226 -18.93 17.28 7.09
C ALA A 226 -20.42 16.90 6.90
N ASN A 227 -21.23 17.87 6.46
CA ASN A 227 -22.66 17.70 6.22
C ASN A 227 -23.02 18.17 4.81
N GLU A 228 -23.67 17.31 4.02
CA GLU A 228 -24.06 17.59 2.63
C GLU A 228 -25.03 18.77 2.53
N GLU A 229 -25.84 19.00 3.55
CA GLU A 229 -26.74 20.17 3.58
C GLU A 229 -25.95 21.48 3.67
N TYR A 230 -24.85 21.51 4.47
CA TYR A 230 -23.97 22.68 4.55
C TYR A 230 -23.24 22.93 3.24
N LYS A 231 -22.79 21.85 2.61
CA LYS A 231 -22.15 21.92 1.28
C LYS A 231 -23.13 22.49 0.26
N ARG A 232 -24.35 21.99 0.23
CA ARG A 232 -25.39 22.48 -0.72
C ARG A 232 -25.67 23.96 -0.54
N GLN A 233 -25.84 24.44 0.68
CA GLN A 233 -26.07 25.87 0.96
C GLN A 233 -24.90 26.74 0.51
N LEU A 234 -23.67 26.27 0.70
CA LEU A 234 -22.46 26.96 0.24
C LEU A 234 -22.33 26.91 -1.29
N ASP A 235 -22.68 25.80 -1.92
CA ASP A 235 -22.68 25.65 -3.37
C ASP A 235 -23.71 26.58 -4.03
N ASP A 236 -24.91 26.70 -3.47
CA ASP A 236 -25.94 27.64 -3.94
C ASP A 236 -25.46 29.09 -3.84
N LEU A 237 -24.87 29.46 -2.72
CA LEU A 237 -24.29 30.79 -2.49
C LEU A 237 -23.13 31.07 -3.48
N PHE A 238 -22.24 30.12 -3.67
CA PHE A 238 -21.11 30.24 -4.60
C PHE A 238 -21.60 30.40 -6.04
N TYR A 239 -22.57 29.56 -6.45
CA TYR A 239 -23.17 29.61 -7.76
C TYR A 239 -23.81 30.96 -8.08
N GLU A 240 -24.51 31.56 -7.12
CA GLU A 240 -25.12 32.89 -7.27
C GLU A 240 -24.04 33.96 -7.48
N ILE A 241 -22.97 33.94 -6.66
CA ILE A 241 -21.92 34.98 -6.71
C ILE A 241 -21.07 34.88 -7.98
N ILE A 242 -20.81 33.71 -8.51
CA ILE A 242 -20.03 33.53 -9.75
C ILE A 242 -20.88 33.73 -11.03
N GLY A 243 -22.18 34.05 -10.88
CA GLY A 243 -23.06 34.34 -12.02
C GLY A 243 -23.56 33.10 -12.73
N GLY A 244 -23.75 31.97 -12.05
CA GLY A 244 -24.34 30.76 -12.59
C GLY A 244 -23.41 29.90 -13.45
N ILE A 245 -22.11 30.08 -13.31
CA ILE A 245 -21.10 29.23 -13.99
C ILE A 245 -21.04 27.86 -13.31
N PRO A 246 -21.14 26.73 -14.04
CA PRO A 246 -20.98 25.40 -13.45
C PRO A 246 -19.59 25.22 -12.83
N PHE A 247 -19.53 24.65 -11.66
CA PHE A 247 -18.29 24.33 -10.92
C PHE A 247 -18.39 22.96 -10.28
N ASP A 248 -17.26 22.47 -9.78
CA ASP A 248 -17.15 21.18 -9.07
C ASP A 248 -16.47 21.42 -7.72
N SER A 249 -17.29 21.56 -6.67
CA SER A 249 -16.81 21.65 -5.29
C SER A 249 -16.65 20.26 -4.68
N LYS A 250 -15.63 20.06 -3.88
CA LYS A 250 -15.35 18.75 -3.30
C LYS A 250 -15.08 18.86 -1.80
N TRP A 251 -15.49 17.82 -1.07
CA TRP A 251 -14.95 17.63 0.25
C TRP A 251 -13.45 17.32 0.12
N TYR A 252 -12.63 18.06 0.82
CA TYR A 252 -11.18 17.89 0.80
C TYR A 252 -10.76 16.47 1.27
N HIS A 253 -11.52 15.91 2.21
CA HIS A 253 -11.37 14.53 2.63
C HIS A 253 -11.48 13.54 1.47
N ASP A 254 -12.47 13.72 0.60
CA ASP A 254 -12.67 12.84 -0.56
C ASP A 254 -11.55 13.02 -1.60
N GLU A 255 -11.03 14.23 -1.76
CA GLU A 255 -9.88 14.47 -2.63
C GLU A 255 -8.62 13.76 -2.13
N VAL A 256 -8.35 13.82 -0.84
CA VAL A 256 -7.24 13.08 -0.22
C VAL A 256 -7.41 11.57 -0.42
N LEU A 257 -8.61 11.03 -0.18
CA LEU A 257 -8.89 9.60 -0.41
C LEU A 257 -8.76 9.20 -1.88
N ASN A 258 -9.24 10.02 -2.81
CA ASN A 258 -9.16 9.77 -4.24
C ASN A 258 -7.71 9.71 -4.75
N THR A 259 -6.78 10.39 -4.11
CA THR A 259 -5.35 10.29 -4.40
C THR A 259 -4.84 8.85 -4.24
N TYR A 260 -5.43 8.09 -3.32
CA TYR A 260 -5.08 6.69 -3.05
C TYR A 260 -5.97 5.67 -3.77
N ASP A 261 -6.98 6.11 -4.54
CA ASP A 261 -7.97 5.22 -5.16
C ASP A 261 -7.34 4.18 -6.09
N ASN A 262 -6.40 4.58 -6.93
CA ASN A 262 -5.72 3.66 -7.85
C ASN A 262 -4.99 2.53 -7.10
N ILE A 263 -4.33 2.88 -5.99
CA ILE A 263 -3.60 1.93 -5.15
C ILE A 263 -4.54 1.03 -4.36
N THR A 264 -5.63 1.59 -3.85
CA THR A 264 -6.67 0.85 -3.16
C THR A 264 -7.35 -0.15 -4.11
N ARG A 265 -7.64 0.25 -5.34
CA ARG A 265 -8.17 -0.65 -6.40
C ARG A 265 -7.16 -1.74 -6.76
N LEU A 266 -5.88 -1.39 -6.91
CA LEU A 266 -4.81 -2.36 -7.15
C LEU A 266 -4.72 -3.38 -6.00
N ASN A 267 -4.75 -2.91 -4.75
CA ASN A 267 -4.76 -3.79 -3.58
C ASN A 267 -5.96 -4.75 -3.57
N LYS A 268 -7.18 -4.25 -3.80
CA LYS A 268 -8.38 -5.09 -3.92
C LYS A 268 -8.21 -6.15 -5.01
N THR A 269 -7.67 -5.79 -6.16
CA THR A 269 -7.40 -6.70 -7.27
C THR A 269 -6.40 -7.79 -6.87
N ILE A 270 -5.28 -7.43 -6.23
CA ILE A 270 -4.28 -8.38 -5.73
C ILE A 270 -4.90 -9.35 -4.72
N VAL A 271 -5.72 -8.86 -3.79
CA VAL A 271 -6.40 -9.70 -2.79
C VAL A 271 -7.33 -10.70 -3.45
N ILE A 272 -8.13 -10.28 -4.44
CA ILE A 272 -9.04 -11.16 -5.19
C ILE A 272 -8.27 -12.26 -5.92
N PHE A 273 -7.21 -11.91 -6.65
CA PHE A 273 -6.37 -12.90 -7.34
C PHE A 273 -5.65 -13.83 -6.38
N THR A 274 -5.20 -13.33 -5.23
CA THR A 274 -4.58 -14.14 -4.19
C THR A 274 -5.57 -15.14 -3.61
N PHE A 275 -6.82 -14.73 -3.39
CA PHE A 275 -7.88 -15.63 -2.92
C PHE A 275 -8.22 -16.71 -3.97
N ALA A 276 -8.32 -16.34 -5.23
CA ALA A 276 -8.51 -17.30 -6.33
C ALA A 276 -7.34 -18.30 -6.43
N ALA A 277 -6.10 -17.80 -6.36
CA ALA A 277 -4.91 -18.65 -6.35
C ALA A 277 -4.87 -19.60 -5.13
N LEU A 278 -5.34 -19.13 -3.96
CA LEU A 278 -5.47 -19.97 -2.77
C LEU A 278 -6.46 -21.10 -2.99
N ILE A 279 -7.64 -20.85 -3.56
CA ILE A 279 -8.62 -21.89 -3.90
C ILE A 279 -8.03 -22.93 -4.84
N ILE A 280 -7.39 -22.49 -5.92
CA ILE A 280 -6.75 -23.39 -6.89
C ILE A 280 -5.66 -24.21 -6.20
N SER A 281 -4.87 -23.61 -5.34
CA SER A 281 -3.84 -24.29 -4.57
C SER A 281 -4.43 -25.33 -3.62
N LEU A 282 -5.53 -25.02 -2.92
CA LEU A 282 -6.23 -25.98 -2.05
C LEU A 282 -6.76 -27.17 -2.81
N LEU A 283 -7.34 -26.96 -4.00
CA LEU A 283 -7.80 -28.05 -4.88
C LEU A 283 -6.62 -28.93 -5.30
N GLY A 284 -5.51 -28.33 -5.70
CA GLY A 284 -4.29 -29.07 -6.08
C GLY A 284 -3.69 -29.84 -4.90
N LEU A 285 -3.57 -29.23 -3.72
CA LEU A 285 -3.10 -29.90 -2.51
C LEU A 285 -4.02 -31.07 -2.11
N THR A 286 -5.34 -30.90 -2.25
CA THR A 286 -6.33 -31.96 -1.99
C THR A 286 -6.16 -33.11 -2.98
N ALA A 287 -6.04 -32.82 -4.28
CA ALA A 287 -5.82 -33.83 -5.31
C ALA A 287 -4.52 -34.60 -5.10
N MET A 288 -3.44 -33.89 -4.73
CA MET A 288 -2.15 -34.50 -4.39
C MET A 288 -2.22 -35.38 -3.15
N SER A 289 -2.95 -34.95 -2.14
CA SER A 289 -3.18 -35.71 -0.92
C SER A 289 -3.97 -36.98 -1.20
N LEU A 290 -5.03 -36.92 -2.01
CA LEU A 290 -5.80 -38.09 -2.47
C LEU A 290 -4.90 -39.10 -3.19
N TYR A 291 -4.11 -38.62 -4.14
CA TYR A 291 -3.19 -39.49 -4.86
C TYR A 291 -2.14 -40.13 -3.96
N PHE A 292 -1.53 -39.34 -3.07
CA PHE A 292 -0.53 -39.82 -2.11
C PHE A 292 -1.07 -40.91 -1.17
N VAL A 293 -2.24 -40.67 -0.59
CA VAL A 293 -2.92 -41.64 0.28
C VAL A 293 -3.29 -42.89 -0.49
N SER A 294 -3.85 -42.75 -1.70
CA SER A 294 -4.19 -43.89 -2.59
C SER A 294 -2.98 -44.78 -2.92
N GLN A 295 -1.84 -44.18 -3.24
CA GLN A 295 -0.60 -44.94 -3.52
C GLN A 295 -0.06 -45.71 -2.29
N ARG A 296 -0.37 -45.27 -1.09
CA ARG A 296 0.05 -45.90 0.17
C ARG A 296 -0.99 -46.84 0.76
N LYS A 297 -2.14 -46.97 0.14
CA LYS A 297 -3.28 -47.74 0.65
C LYS A 297 -2.87 -49.19 0.95
N ARG A 298 -2.10 -49.82 0.06
CA ARG A 298 -1.61 -51.20 0.23
C ARG A 298 -0.60 -51.30 1.40
N ASP A 299 0.35 -50.36 1.48
CA ASP A 299 1.38 -50.35 2.52
C ASP A 299 0.72 -50.17 3.92
N ILE A 300 -0.30 -49.30 4.00
CA ILE A 300 -1.10 -49.05 5.20
C ILE A 300 -1.86 -50.33 5.59
N SER A 301 -2.50 -51.02 4.63
CA SER A 301 -3.23 -52.25 4.88
C SER A 301 -2.34 -53.36 5.39
N ILE A 302 -1.15 -53.53 4.83
CA ILE A 302 -0.16 -54.50 5.31
C ILE A 302 0.25 -54.19 6.76
N ARG A 303 0.56 -52.93 7.06
CA ARG A 303 0.95 -52.55 8.44
C ARG A 303 -0.17 -52.75 9.45
N LYS A 304 -1.43 -52.53 9.05
CA LYS A 304 -2.58 -52.78 9.90
C LYS A 304 -2.73 -54.27 10.25
N VAL A 305 -2.48 -55.15 9.28
CA VAL A 305 -2.47 -56.60 9.55
C VAL A 305 -1.38 -56.97 10.56
N PHE A 306 -0.26 -56.24 10.56
CA PHE A 306 0.81 -56.40 11.56
C PHE A 306 0.58 -55.59 12.85
N GLY A 307 -0.63 -55.05 13.10
CA GLY A 307 -1.01 -54.41 14.36
C GLY A 307 -0.85 -52.90 14.43
N SER A 308 -0.64 -52.20 13.29
CA SER A 308 -0.62 -50.74 13.28
C SER A 308 -2.01 -50.14 13.47
N ASN A 309 -2.12 -49.12 14.34
CA ASN A 309 -3.36 -48.39 14.59
C ASN A 309 -3.60 -47.35 13.48
N SER A 310 -4.87 -47.07 13.14
CA SER A 310 -5.29 -46.02 12.18
C SER A 310 -4.68 -44.67 12.49
N TRP A 311 -4.62 -44.27 13.76
CA TRP A 311 -4.03 -43.00 14.20
C TRP A 311 -2.53 -42.92 13.89
N MET A 312 -1.80 -44.04 14.11
CA MET A 312 -0.36 -44.10 13.83
C MET A 312 -0.08 -43.88 12.33
N GLU A 313 -0.89 -44.49 11.46
CA GLU A 313 -0.75 -44.31 9.99
C GLU A 313 -1.14 -42.89 9.55
N GLN A 314 -2.16 -42.27 10.15
CA GLN A 314 -2.48 -40.87 9.90
C GLN A 314 -1.31 -39.93 10.29
N CYS A 315 -0.75 -40.10 11.47
CA CYS A 315 0.42 -39.34 11.91
C CYS A 315 1.61 -39.50 10.97
N ASN A 316 1.85 -40.70 10.43
CA ASN A 316 2.93 -40.96 9.47
C ASN A 316 2.70 -40.21 8.15
N LEU A 317 1.46 -40.15 7.65
CA LEU A 317 1.10 -39.39 6.45
C LEU A 317 1.28 -37.87 6.67
N MET A 318 0.84 -37.37 7.84
CA MET A 318 0.99 -35.96 8.22
C MET A 318 2.47 -35.56 8.35
N LYS A 319 3.31 -36.39 8.99
CA LYS A 319 4.76 -36.16 9.10
C LYS A 319 5.43 -36.07 7.74
N PHE A 320 5.01 -36.90 6.79
CA PHE A 320 5.54 -36.84 5.42
C PHE A 320 5.15 -35.54 4.69
N SER A 321 3.89 -35.12 4.82
CA SER A 321 3.42 -33.86 4.25
C SER A 321 4.12 -32.65 4.89
N MET A 322 4.31 -32.66 6.20
CA MET A 322 5.02 -31.61 6.92
C MET A 322 6.47 -31.47 6.43
N LYS A 323 7.19 -32.57 6.17
CA LYS A 323 8.53 -32.50 5.58
C LYS A 323 8.55 -31.81 4.23
N SER A 324 7.55 -32.06 3.38
CA SER A 324 7.42 -31.38 2.08
C SER A 324 7.16 -29.89 2.22
N LEU A 325 6.31 -29.49 3.19
CA LEU A 325 6.02 -28.09 3.49
C LEU A 325 7.23 -27.33 4.02
N LEU A 326 8.03 -27.95 4.89
CA LEU A 326 9.27 -27.34 5.38
C LEU A 326 10.28 -27.11 4.27
N ILE A 327 10.42 -28.06 3.32
CA ILE A 327 11.25 -27.88 2.12
C ILE A 327 10.70 -26.72 1.28
N SER A 328 9.37 -26.65 1.09
CA SER A 328 8.73 -25.57 0.34
C SER A 328 8.99 -24.20 0.96
N LEU A 329 8.97 -24.12 2.29
CA LEU A 329 9.27 -22.87 3.02
C LEU A 329 10.70 -22.39 2.73
N VAL A 330 11.68 -23.29 2.81
CA VAL A 330 13.09 -22.93 2.54
C VAL A 330 13.26 -22.40 1.10
N ILE A 331 12.57 -23.00 0.11
CA ILE A 331 12.62 -22.55 -1.27
C ILE A 331 11.83 -21.25 -1.47
N ALA A 332 10.75 -21.02 -0.70
CA ALA A 332 9.94 -19.82 -0.77
C ALA A 332 10.67 -18.56 -0.26
N VAL A 333 11.59 -18.69 0.71
CA VAL A 333 12.30 -17.55 1.32
C VAL A 333 12.96 -16.63 0.28
N PRO A 334 13.77 -17.09 -0.67
CA PRO A 334 14.36 -16.20 -1.68
C PRO A 334 13.31 -15.55 -2.60
N LEU A 335 12.21 -16.25 -2.92
CA LEU A 335 11.11 -15.69 -3.71
C LEU A 335 10.38 -14.58 -2.95
N ILE A 336 10.12 -14.80 -1.67
CA ILE A 336 9.53 -13.81 -0.77
C ILE A 336 10.42 -12.57 -0.68
N TYR A 337 11.72 -12.75 -0.45
CA TYR A 337 12.67 -11.66 -0.37
C TYR A 337 12.70 -10.82 -1.65
N PHE A 338 12.73 -11.47 -2.81
CA PHE A 338 12.67 -10.79 -4.09
C PHE A 338 11.35 -10.04 -4.28
N GLY A 339 10.21 -10.68 -3.97
CA GLY A 339 8.88 -10.09 -4.07
C GLY A 339 8.73 -8.84 -3.18
N ILE A 340 9.15 -8.93 -1.93
CA ILE A 340 9.12 -7.79 -0.98
C ILE A 340 9.97 -6.63 -1.51
N ARG A 341 11.18 -6.88 -1.99
CA ARG A 341 12.02 -5.83 -2.59
C ARG A 341 11.37 -5.12 -3.78
N GLN A 342 10.61 -5.85 -4.59
CA GLN A 342 9.89 -5.22 -5.71
C GLN A 342 8.70 -4.38 -5.20
N ILE A 343 8.00 -4.86 -4.16
CA ILE A 343 6.92 -4.11 -3.52
C ILE A 343 7.46 -2.81 -2.90
N ASP A 344 8.57 -2.88 -2.16
CA ASP A 344 9.18 -1.70 -1.53
C ASP A 344 9.60 -0.64 -2.55
N LYS A 345 10.15 -1.06 -3.69
CA LYS A 345 10.48 -0.14 -4.80
C LYS A 345 9.24 0.48 -5.45
N PHE A 346 8.15 -0.26 -5.52
CA PHE A 346 6.91 0.21 -6.13
C PHE A 346 6.16 1.19 -5.21
N VAL A 347 6.17 0.89 -3.90
CA VAL A 347 5.41 1.66 -2.91
C VAL A 347 6.16 2.93 -2.49
N GLU A 348 7.51 2.95 -2.59
CA GLU A 348 8.37 4.08 -2.20
C GLU A 348 8.05 4.67 -0.82
N TYR A 349 7.55 3.85 0.08
CA TYR A 349 7.22 4.19 1.45
C TYR A 349 8.13 3.41 2.39
N ASP A 350 8.41 3.96 3.58
CA ASP A 350 9.34 3.38 4.55
C ASP A 350 9.15 1.87 4.74
N PRO A 351 10.09 1.01 4.28
CA PRO A 351 9.93 -0.43 4.30
C PRO A 351 9.94 -0.94 5.74
N TYR A 352 8.82 -1.48 6.19
CA TYR A 352 8.69 -2.08 7.52
C TYR A 352 8.36 -3.55 7.41
N PHE A 353 9.39 -4.38 7.37
CA PHE A 353 9.22 -5.83 7.32
C PHE A 353 8.79 -6.39 8.68
N GLN A 354 7.64 -7.04 8.71
CA GLN A 354 7.10 -7.71 9.89
C GLN A 354 7.26 -9.23 9.75
N TRP A 355 8.11 -9.82 10.58
CA TRP A 355 8.45 -11.25 10.55
C TRP A 355 7.24 -12.19 10.73
N TRP A 356 6.17 -11.72 11.37
CA TRP A 356 4.95 -12.52 11.55
C TRP A 356 4.16 -12.75 10.27
N ILE A 357 4.32 -11.91 9.22
CA ILE A 357 3.60 -12.04 7.94
C ILE A 357 3.93 -13.36 7.23
N PRO A 358 5.21 -13.70 6.96
CA PRO A 358 5.54 -15.01 6.38
C PRO A 358 5.18 -16.18 7.31
N VAL A 359 5.23 -16.00 8.63
CA VAL A 359 4.84 -17.02 9.58
C VAL A 359 3.33 -17.32 9.51
N THR A 360 2.48 -16.30 9.45
CA THR A 360 1.02 -16.48 9.30
C THR A 360 0.65 -17.09 7.94
N ALA A 361 1.29 -16.67 6.86
CA ALA A 361 1.08 -17.25 5.54
C ALA A 361 1.47 -18.74 5.52
N PHE A 362 2.61 -19.10 6.09
CA PHE A 362 3.04 -20.49 6.23
C PHE A 362 2.09 -21.30 7.12
N ALA A 363 1.68 -20.77 8.27
CA ALA A 363 0.72 -21.43 9.16
C ALA A 363 -0.60 -21.74 8.47
N LEU A 364 -1.15 -20.82 7.67
CA LEU A 364 -2.34 -21.06 6.87
C LEU A 364 -2.15 -22.22 5.89
N VAL A 365 -1.05 -22.25 5.13
CA VAL A 365 -0.77 -23.32 4.17
C VAL A 365 -0.61 -24.67 4.91
N VAL A 366 0.03 -24.69 6.09
CA VAL A 366 0.17 -25.88 6.92
C VAL A 366 -1.19 -26.41 7.38
N VAL A 367 -2.03 -25.53 7.92
CA VAL A 367 -3.39 -25.91 8.41
C VAL A 367 -4.21 -26.51 7.27
N PHE A 368 -4.25 -25.87 6.11
CA PHE A 368 -5.00 -26.39 4.97
C PHE A 368 -4.42 -27.68 4.39
N SER A 369 -3.11 -27.79 4.25
CA SER A 369 -2.45 -28.98 3.72
C SER A 369 -2.60 -30.18 4.64
N LEU A 370 -2.32 -30.00 5.93
CA LEU A 370 -2.48 -31.08 6.91
C LEU A 370 -3.94 -31.44 7.15
N GLY A 371 -4.84 -30.44 7.14
CA GLY A 371 -6.28 -30.67 7.23
C GLY A 371 -6.79 -31.52 6.06
N SER A 372 -6.35 -31.21 4.82
CA SER A 372 -6.71 -32.01 3.64
C SER A 372 -6.20 -33.46 3.75
N VAL A 373 -4.91 -33.63 4.14
CA VAL A 373 -4.34 -34.98 4.33
C VAL A 373 -5.11 -35.74 5.43
N TRP A 374 -5.43 -35.09 6.54
CA TRP A 374 -6.15 -35.68 7.65
C TRP A 374 -7.56 -36.16 7.23
N LEU A 375 -8.35 -35.28 6.59
CA LEU A 375 -9.70 -35.60 6.13
C LEU A 375 -9.72 -36.76 5.14
N ILE A 376 -8.77 -36.79 4.19
CA ILE A 376 -8.68 -37.83 3.17
C ILE A 376 -8.22 -39.15 3.78
N SER A 377 -7.27 -39.09 4.73
CA SER A 377 -6.73 -40.28 5.37
C SER A 377 -7.73 -40.97 6.31
N LEU A 378 -8.70 -40.23 6.89
CA LEU A 378 -9.76 -40.82 7.72
C LEU A 378 -10.50 -41.94 7.00
N LYS A 379 -10.92 -41.72 5.76
CA LYS A 379 -11.63 -42.73 4.96
C LYS A 379 -10.74 -43.91 4.64
N THR A 380 -9.50 -43.66 4.21
CA THR A 380 -8.57 -44.73 3.80
C THR A 380 -8.06 -45.57 4.96
N THR A 381 -7.89 -44.96 6.13
CA THR A 381 -7.44 -45.67 7.34
C THR A 381 -8.58 -46.35 8.07
N SER A 382 -9.83 -46.05 7.81
CA SER A 382 -11.00 -46.76 8.34
C SER A 382 -11.41 -47.98 7.49
N ASP A 383 -11.01 -48.05 6.21
CA ASP A 383 -11.34 -49.14 5.30
C ASP A 383 -10.79 -50.48 5.81
N ASN A 384 -11.60 -51.57 5.58
CA ASN A 384 -11.18 -52.92 5.96
C ASN A 384 -9.95 -53.35 5.13
N PRO A 385 -8.83 -53.80 5.78
CA PRO A 385 -7.62 -54.20 5.11
C PRO A 385 -7.78 -55.30 4.04
N VAL A 386 -8.72 -56.20 4.24
CA VAL A 386 -9.01 -57.33 3.35
C VAL A 386 -9.48 -56.85 1.97
N ASN A 387 -10.33 -55.85 1.90
CA ASN A 387 -10.84 -55.32 0.62
C ASN A 387 -9.74 -54.62 -0.21
N ASN A 388 -8.75 -54.06 0.45
CA ASN A 388 -7.64 -53.36 -0.22
C ASN A 388 -6.52 -54.28 -0.70
N LEU A 389 -6.48 -55.53 -0.20
CA LEU A 389 -5.53 -56.57 -0.63
C LEU A 389 -6.08 -57.43 -1.78
N LYS A 390 -7.44 -57.51 -1.93
CA LYS A 390 -8.09 -58.27 -3.00
C LYS A 390 -8.34 -57.54 -4.32
N SER A 391 -8.13 -56.24 -4.34
CA SER A 391 -8.33 -55.41 -5.57
C SER A 391 -7.10 -55.47 -6.49
N GLU A 392 -6.89 -56.53 -7.20
CA GLU A 392 -6.16 -56.66 -8.45
C GLU A 392 -7.12 -56.99 -9.56
#